data_ec143980b65409f9c51c630d042c3430
#
_entry.id   ec143980b65409f9c51c630d042c3430
#
_cell.length_a   1.000
_cell.length_b   1.000
_cell.length_c   1.000
_cell.angle_alpha   90.00
_cell.angle_beta   90.00
_cell.angle_gamma   90.00
#
_symmetry.space_group_name_H-M   'P 1'
#
loop_
_entity.id
_entity.type
_entity.pdbx_description
1 polymer ?
#
loop_
_entity_poly.entity_id
_entity_poly.type
_entity_poly.pdbx_seq_one_letter_code
_entity_poly.pdbx_strand_id
1 'polypeptide(L)'
;MTDKELLEQLRTEVVAETPDCWSAILARVQAPAQQPEEEKVVPMPEHGRRRGAWKRWVAAAAVFFLAVLGGGLYATQVPGGVATLDANPSIELTVNKLGRVLSARACNPDAQFVLDDLELRNQSLQTAADEIVAAMQTDGYLSADTNSVLVTVEAGKGDARLRDRLAAAVESAQTDCGMDPAVLAQVLEVDPELEVYASAAGVSAGKAMLIRQISDQVQDLSGEELVSLPINDLNILAASNDVAFSGMASIGAASTGAYIPYDEALQVALERCGLTADDVTQASMRFTLIDGEMVMEFALSDGERNYVCSVDAETAEVCRLTG
;
A
#
# COMPACT_ATOMS: atom_id res chain seq x y z
N MET A 1 56.41 16.75 2.92
CA MET A 1 56.99 15.38 3.08
C MET A 1 56.74 14.68 1.75
N THR A 2 57.80 14.33 1.06
CA THR A 2 57.69 13.67 -0.25
C THR A 2 57.54 12.17 -0.06
N ASP A 3 56.88 11.45 -1.00
CA ASP A 3 56.70 9.99 -0.93
C ASP A 3 58.01 9.22 -0.68
N LYS A 4 59.12 9.80 -1.04
CA LYS A 4 60.45 9.23 -0.83
C LYS A 4 60.89 9.30 0.63
N GLU A 5 60.55 10.37 1.33
CA GLU A 5 60.85 10.54 2.78
C GLU A 5 59.96 9.63 3.63
N LEU A 6 58.69 9.41 3.20
CA LEU A 6 57.76 8.49 3.87
C LEU A 6 58.20 7.03 3.73
N LEU A 7 58.69 6.64 2.54
CA LEU A 7 59.24 5.28 2.30
C LEU A 7 60.54 5.01 3.06
N GLU A 8 61.41 5.99 3.22
CA GLU A 8 62.63 5.83 4.04
C GLU A 8 62.31 5.73 5.54
N GLN A 9 61.31 6.49 6.02
CA GLN A 9 60.87 6.44 7.39
C GLN A 9 60.20 5.10 7.74
N LEU A 10 59.33 4.60 6.89
CA LEU A 10 58.70 3.25 7.01
C LEU A 10 59.76 2.13 6.96
N ARG A 11 60.78 2.26 6.12
CA ARG A 11 61.85 1.27 6.01
C ARG A 11 62.71 1.22 7.27
N THR A 12 62.92 2.36 7.91
CA THR A 12 63.71 2.48 9.13
C THR A 12 62.94 1.92 10.34
N GLU A 13 61.65 2.17 10.43
CA GLU A 13 60.77 1.62 11.50
C GLU A 13 60.61 0.10 11.39
N VAL A 14 60.38 -0.42 10.18
CA VAL A 14 60.21 -1.88 9.97
C VAL A 14 61.51 -2.64 10.28
N VAL A 15 62.68 -2.06 9.99
CA VAL A 15 63.97 -2.69 10.32
C VAL A 15 64.26 -2.66 11.83
N ALA A 16 63.77 -1.65 12.55
CA ALA A 16 63.93 -1.52 14.00
C ALA A 16 63.04 -2.47 14.81
N GLU A 17 61.89 -2.86 14.27
CA GLU A 17 60.93 -3.77 14.96
C GLU A 17 61.06 -5.24 14.56
N THR A 18 61.88 -5.58 13.53
CA THR A 18 62.08 -6.98 13.16
C THR A 18 63.16 -7.64 14.08
N PRO A 19 62.78 -8.65 14.87
CA PRO A 19 63.79 -9.36 15.69
C PRO A 19 64.77 -10.01 14.77
N ASP A 20 66.11 -9.84 15.12
CA ASP A 20 67.21 -10.47 14.39
C ASP A 20 67.21 -11.98 14.64
N CYS A 21 66.41 -12.68 13.86
CA CYS A 21 66.33 -14.14 13.89
C CYS A 21 67.49 -14.80 13.11
N TRP A 22 68.32 -14.02 12.38
CA TRP A 22 69.38 -14.58 11.57
C TRP A 22 70.55 -15.05 12.42
N SER A 23 70.92 -14.33 13.45
CA SER A 23 71.95 -14.74 14.45
C SER A 23 71.52 -16.01 15.20
N ALA A 24 70.25 -16.16 15.53
CA ALA A 24 69.68 -17.36 16.17
C ALA A 24 69.69 -18.60 15.23
N ILE A 25 69.44 -18.39 13.95
CA ILE A 25 69.51 -19.44 12.92
C ILE A 25 70.95 -19.88 12.69
N LEU A 26 71.91 -18.94 12.56
CA LEU A 26 73.30 -19.25 12.39
C LEU A 26 73.89 -19.98 13.60
N ALA A 27 73.57 -19.59 14.84
CA ALA A 27 73.97 -20.28 16.04
C ALA A 27 73.50 -21.73 16.09
N ARG A 28 72.30 -21.99 15.53
CA ARG A 28 71.74 -23.34 15.50
C ARG A 28 72.31 -24.23 14.42
N VAL A 29 72.78 -23.64 13.31
CA VAL A 29 73.47 -24.36 12.22
C VAL A 29 74.95 -24.69 12.58
N GLN A 30 75.58 -23.86 13.41
CA GLN A 30 77.02 -24.04 13.83
C GLN A 30 77.18 -24.90 15.07
N ALA A 31 76.12 -25.31 15.75
CA ALA A 31 76.17 -26.20 16.88
C ALA A 31 76.59 -27.60 16.39
N PRO A 32 77.63 -28.25 17.00
CA PRO A 32 78.06 -29.58 16.58
C PRO A 32 76.94 -30.59 16.80
N ALA A 33 76.74 -31.42 15.77
CA ALA A 33 75.66 -32.45 15.78
C ALA A 33 75.93 -33.41 16.96
N GLN A 34 75.06 -33.35 17.95
CA GLN A 34 75.02 -34.39 18.98
C GLN A 34 74.47 -35.65 18.31
N GLN A 35 75.15 -36.74 18.49
CA GLN A 35 74.74 -38.07 18.01
C GLN A 35 73.38 -38.41 18.63
N PRO A 36 72.42 -38.92 17.85
CA PRO A 36 71.14 -39.27 18.41
C PRO A 36 71.28 -40.50 19.29
N GLU A 37 70.95 -40.38 20.59
CA GLU A 37 70.60 -41.54 21.40
C GLU A 37 69.39 -42.26 20.73
N GLU A 38 69.48 -43.59 20.68
CA GLU A 38 68.40 -44.42 20.15
C GLU A 38 67.13 -44.23 20.98
N GLU A 39 66.31 -43.31 20.52
CA GLU A 39 64.98 -43.05 21.07
C GLU A 39 64.07 -44.19 20.66
N LYS A 40 63.59 -44.94 21.65
CA LYS A 40 62.54 -45.97 21.45
C LYS A 40 61.38 -45.39 20.69
N VAL A 41 61.17 -45.83 19.45
CA VAL A 41 60.04 -45.47 18.61
C VAL A 41 58.75 -46.01 19.31
N VAL A 42 58.11 -45.14 20.02
CA VAL A 42 56.73 -45.39 20.51
C VAL A 42 55.82 -45.19 19.27
N PRO A 43 55.08 -46.22 18.83
CA PRO A 43 54.15 -46.03 17.71
C PRO A 43 53.12 -45.01 18.09
N MET A 44 53.13 -43.86 17.44
CA MET A 44 52.03 -42.90 17.57
C MET A 44 50.73 -43.54 17.10
N PRO A 45 49.65 -43.40 17.85
CA PRO A 45 48.36 -43.87 17.39
C PRO A 45 48.04 -43.15 16.08
N GLU A 46 47.77 -43.90 15.03
CA GLU A 46 47.24 -43.37 13.78
C GLU A 46 45.91 -42.66 14.08
N HIS A 47 46.01 -41.34 14.26
CA HIS A 47 44.82 -40.49 14.24
C HIS A 47 44.27 -40.59 12.83
N GLY A 48 43.33 -41.51 12.67
CA GLY A 48 42.58 -41.66 11.44
C GLY A 48 42.10 -40.29 10.98
N ARG A 49 42.66 -39.83 9.86
CA ARG A 49 42.32 -38.58 9.22
C ARG A 49 40.81 -38.53 8.99
N ARG A 50 40.07 -37.95 9.91
CA ARG A 50 38.63 -37.54 9.70
C ARG A 50 38.56 -36.42 8.66
N ARG A 51 39.29 -36.52 7.56
CA ARG A 51 39.25 -35.57 6.44
C ARG A 51 37.91 -35.60 5.67
N GLY A 52 37.08 -36.61 5.93
CA GLY A 52 35.78 -36.73 5.27
C GLY A 52 34.67 -35.92 5.92
N ALA A 53 34.70 -35.74 7.25
CA ALA A 53 33.61 -35.09 7.97
C ALA A 53 33.59 -33.57 7.67
N TRP A 54 34.75 -32.89 7.71
CA TRP A 54 34.83 -31.47 7.45
C TRP A 54 34.39 -31.09 6.02
N LYS A 55 34.79 -31.88 5.02
CA LYS A 55 34.30 -31.68 3.64
C LYS A 55 32.79 -31.82 3.53
N ARG A 56 32.18 -32.71 4.32
CA ARG A 56 30.70 -32.86 4.38
C ARG A 56 30.05 -31.64 5.02
N TRP A 57 30.64 -31.08 6.08
CA TRP A 57 30.13 -29.85 6.72
C TRP A 57 30.28 -28.63 5.81
N VAL A 58 31.42 -28.50 5.10
CA VAL A 58 31.61 -27.42 4.11
C VAL A 58 30.61 -27.56 2.95
N ALA A 59 30.39 -28.78 2.46
CA ALA A 59 29.42 -29.03 1.41
C ALA A 59 28.01 -28.72 1.89
N ALA A 60 27.62 -29.13 3.12
CA ALA A 60 26.35 -28.82 3.73
C ALA A 60 26.15 -27.30 3.93
N ALA A 61 27.19 -26.58 4.38
CA ALA A 61 27.17 -25.12 4.50
C ALA A 61 27.00 -24.45 3.14
N ALA A 62 27.69 -24.92 2.10
CA ALA A 62 27.57 -24.37 0.74
C ALA A 62 26.15 -24.57 0.18
N VAL A 63 25.57 -25.77 0.37
CA VAL A 63 24.16 -26.04 -0.02
C VAL A 63 23.19 -25.17 0.75
N PHE A 64 23.40 -25.01 2.06
CA PHE A 64 22.60 -24.12 2.90
C PHE A 64 22.70 -22.66 2.43
N PHE A 65 23.91 -22.16 2.16
CA PHE A 65 24.12 -20.81 1.63
C PHE A 65 23.45 -20.62 0.25
N LEU A 66 23.54 -21.59 -0.64
CA LEU A 66 22.88 -21.55 -1.94
C LEU A 66 21.37 -21.60 -1.80
N ALA A 67 20.84 -22.38 -0.86
CA ALA A 67 19.40 -22.44 -0.57
C ALA A 67 18.90 -21.11 0.03
N VAL A 68 19.64 -20.50 0.96
CA VAL A 68 19.31 -19.20 1.56
C VAL A 68 19.41 -18.08 0.53
N LEU A 69 20.49 -18.02 -0.25
CA LEU A 69 20.66 -17.03 -1.31
C LEU A 69 19.63 -17.22 -2.44
N GLY A 70 19.44 -18.45 -2.91
CA GLY A 70 18.47 -18.78 -3.96
C GLY A 70 17.03 -18.55 -3.48
N GLY A 71 16.70 -18.97 -2.26
CA GLY A 71 15.38 -18.72 -1.64
C GLY A 71 15.13 -17.23 -1.37
N GLY A 72 16.16 -16.50 -0.92
CA GLY A 72 16.10 -15.05 -0.73
C GLY A 72 15.88 -14.31 -2.04
N LEU A 73 16.66 -14.60 -3.08
CA LEU A 73 16.49 -14.02 -4.42
C LEU A 73 15.10 -14.37 -5.00
N TYR A 74 14.64 -15.62 -4.84
CA TYR A 74 13.31 -16.03 -5.26
C TYR A 74 12.23 -15.22 -4.56
N ALA A 75 12.30 -15.06 -3.23
CA ALA A 75 11.31 -14.32 -2.45
C ALA A 75 11.27 -12.81 -2.82
N THR A 76 12.39 -12.24 -3.28
CA THR A 76 12.45 -10.83 -3.69
C THR A 76 11.96 -10.57 -5.11
N GLN A 77 11.97 -11.56 -5.99
CA GLN A 77 11.65 -11.39 -7.41
C GLN A 77 10.31 -11.98 -7.83
N VAL A 78 9.77 -12.92 -7.04
CA VAL A 78 8.50 -13.57 -7.39
C VAL A 78 7.33 -12.78 -6.83
N PRO A 79 6.32 -12.47 -7.66
CA PRO A 79 5.09 -11.83 -7.20
C PRO A 79 4.44 -12.60 -6.06
N GLY A 80 4.08 -11.89 -5.01
CA GLY A 80 3.36 -12.39 -3.84
C GLY A 80 1.93 -11.89 -3.78
N GLY A 81 1.62 -10.84 -4.57
CA GLY A 81 0.27 -10.29 -4.67
C GLY A 81 0.16 -9.14 -5.66
N VAL A 82 -1.07 -8.89 -6.08
CA VAL A 82 -1.47 -7.73 -6.88
C VAL A 82 -2.57 -7.01 -6.12
N ALA A 83 -2.45 -5.71 -6.03
CA ALA A 83 -3.43 -4.84 -5.39
C ALA A 83 -3.63 -3.57 -6.21
N THR A 84 -4.83 -3.00 -6.19
CA THR A 84 -5.12 -1.68 -6.73
C THR A 84 -5.43 -0.69 -5.63
N LEU A 85 -5.03 0.55 -5.86
CA LEU A 85 -5.38 1.75 -5.09
C LEU A 85 -6.21 2.64 -6.01
N ASP A 86 -7.48 2.81 -5.69
CA ASP A 86 -8.41 3.61 -6.46
C ASP A 86 -8.86 4.81 -5.62
N ALA A 87 -8.62 6.02 -6.11
CA ALA A 87 -9.18 7.26 -5.58
C ALA A 87 -9.80 8.11 -6.71
N ASN A 88 -9.51 7.74 -7.94
CA ASN A 88 -9.63 8.43 -9.21
C ASN A 88 -8.46 9.38 -9.43
N PRO A 89 -7.21 8.90 -9.31
CA PRO A 89 -6.56 7.89 -10.15
C PRO A 89 -6.68 6.44 -9.67
N SER A 90 -6.29 5.48 -10.55
CA SER A 90 -6.31 4.05 -10.28
C SER A 90 -4.93 3.44 -10.56
N ILE A 91 -4.27 2.95 -9.50
CA ILE A 91 -2.87 2.46 -9.53
C ILE A 91 -2.84 0.99 -9.13
N GLU A 92 -2.25 0.15 -9.98
CA GLU A 92 -1.98 -1.26 -9.67
C GLU A 92 -0.56 -1.43 -9.13
N LEU A 93 -0.43 -2.10 -8.00
CA LEU A 93 0.81 -2.49 -7.38
C LEU A 93 0.99 -4.00 -7.44
N THR A 94 2.10 -4.46 -8.02
CA THR A 94 2.55 -5.84 -7.85
C THR A 94 3.59 -5.86 -6.73
N VAL A 95 3.38 -6.71 -5.73
CA VAL A 95 4.29 -6.84 -4.58
C VAL A 95 4.88 -8.24 -4.50
N ASN A 96 6.08 -8.37 -3.95
CA ASN A 96 6.70 -9.67 -3.70
C ASN A 96 6.21 -10.28 -2.37
N LYS A 97 6.63 -11.51 -2.09
CA LYS A 97 6.27 -12.22 -0.85
C LYS A 97 6.77 -11.55 0.44
N LEU A 98 7.73 -10.63 0.34
CA LEU A 98 8.25 -9.85 1.47
C LEU A 98 7.50 -8.52 1.65
N GLY A 99 6.52 -8.21 0.78
CA GLY A 99 5.75 -6.97 0.81
C GLY A 99 6.53 -5.76 0.29
N ARG A 100 7.45 -5.98 -0.68
CA ARG A 100 8.10 -4.92 -1.43
C ARG A 100 7.49 -4.79 -2.81
N VAL A 101 7.37 -3.58 -3.29
CA VAL A 101 6.83 -3.27 -4.63
C VAL A 101 7.78 -3.79 -5.71
N LEU A 102 7.28 -4.61 -6.61
CA LEU A 102 7.99 -5.05 -7.80
C LEU A 102 7.74 -4.13 -8.99
N SER A 103 6.50 -3.69 -9.14
CA SER A 103 6.08 -2.72 -10.16
C SER A 103 4.85 -1.97 -9.71
N ALA A 104 4.72 -0.74 -10.18
CA ALA A 104 3.50 0.06 -10.16
C ALA A 104 3.07 0.30 -11.60
N ARG A 105 1.76 0.28 -11.86
CA ARG A 105 1.18 0.49 -13.18
C ARG A 105 -0.04 1.40 -13.07
N ALA A 106 -0.07 2.41 -13.93
CA ALA A 106 -1.27 3.24 -14.10
C ALA A 106 -2.37 2.43 -14.80
N CYS A 107 -3.59 2.45 -14.24
CA CYS A 107 -4.76 1.82 -14.84
C CYS A 107 -5.61 2.82 -15.64
N ASN A 108 -5.39 4.14 -15.43
CA ASN A 108 -6.05 5.22 -16.16
C ASN A 108 -5.04 6.36 -16.42
N PRO A 109 -5.39 7.35 -17.27
CA PRO A 109 -4.50 8.48 -17.58
C PRO A 109 -4.09 9.29 -16.35
N ASP A 110 -4.99 9.52 -15.39
CA ASP A 110 -4.71 10.29 -14.17
C ASP A 110 -3.63 9.60 -13.31
N ALA A 111 -3.68 8.28 -13.21
CA ALA A 111 -2.67 7.51 -12.50
C ALA A 111 -1.28 7.59 -13.15
N GLN A 112 -1.21 7.86 -14.45
CA GLN A 112 0.07 8.06 -15.12
C GLN A 112 0.74 9.33 -14.61
N PHE A 113 0.00 10.43 -14.45
CA PHE A 113 0.54 11.68 -13.92
C PHE A 113 1.08 11.49 -12.49
N VAL A 114 0.31 10.80 -11.63
CA VAL A 114 0.74 10.51 -10.25
C VAL A 114 2.01 9.68 -10.21
N LEU A 115 2.18 8.71 -11.14
CA LEU A 115 3.32 7.81 -11.15
C LEU A 115 4.57 8.35 -11.84
N ASP A 116 4.47 9.40 -12.68
CA ASP A 116 5.56 9.86 -13.54
C ASP A 116 6.84 10.24 -12.76
N ASP A 117 6.69 10.80 -11.55
CA ASP A 117 7.80 11.22 -10.70
C ASP A 117 8.10 10.25 -9.54
N LEU A 118 7.43 9.07 -9.46
CA LEU A 118 7.58 8.13 -8.37
C LEU A 118 8.45 6.91 -8.74
N GLU A 119 9.46 6.64 -7.90
CA GLU A 119 10.30 5.44 -8.02
C GLU A 119 9.95 4.40 -6.94
N LEU A 120 8.84 3.69 -7.13
CA LEU A 120 8.26 2.79 -6.12
C LEU A 120 8.95 1.41 -6.07
N ARG A 121 9.76 1.06 -7.06
CA ARG A 121 10.38 -0.28 -7.14
C ARG A 121 11.30 -0.57 -5.96
N ASN A 122 11.17 -1.75 -5.36
CA ASN A 122 11.86 -2.23 -4.17
C ASN A 122 11.53 -1.48 -2.87
N GLN A 123 10.66 -0.50 -2.89
CA GLN A 123 10.19 0.16 -1.68
C GLN A 123 9.32 -0.77 -0.83
N SER A 124 9.19 -0.47 0.46
CA SER A 124 8.22 -1.10 1.33
C SER A 124 6.81 -0.68 0.93
N LEU A 125 5.82 -1.52 1.24
CA LEU A 125 4.42 -1.20 0.97
C LEU A 125 4.00 0.12 1.67
N GLN A 126 4.50 0.36 2.89
CA GLN A 126 4.25 1.61 3.63
C GLN A 126 4.81 2.81 2.87
N THR A 127 6.10 2.80 2.54
CA THR A 127 6.75 3.92 1.83
C THR A 127 6.08 4.19 0.48
N ALA A 128 5.69 3.14 -0.24
CA ALA A 128 5.00 3.30 -1.51
C ALA A 128 3.60 3.93 -1.33
N ALA A 129 2.86 3.54 -0.28
CA ALA A 129 1.57 4.16 0.05
C ALA A 129 1.74 5.63 0.43
N ASP A 130 2.76 5.95 1.25
CA ASP A 130 3.08 7.32 1.67
C ASP A 130 3.36 8.21 0.45
N GLU A 131 4.20 7.76 -0.48
CA GLU A 131 4.54 8.50 -1.70
C GLU A 131 3.34 8.64 -2.64
N ILE A 132 2.55 7.59 -2.84
CA ILE A 132 1.37 7.62 -3.72
C ILE A 132 0.31 8.58 -3.15
N VAL A 133 -0.03 8.47 -1.86
CA VAL A 133 -1.04 9.32 -1.22
C VAL A 133 -0.60 10.78 -1.23
N ALA A 134 0.69 11.06 -0.94
CA ALA A 134 1.23 12.43 -0.99
C ALA A 134 1.20 13.01 -2.43
N ALA A 135 1.50 12.19 -3.44
CA ALA A 135 1.40 12.61 -4.84
C ALA A 135 -0.06 12.86 -5.23
N MET A 136 -0.99 11.96 -4.89
CA MET A 136 -2.43 12.15 -5.11
C MET A 136 -2.96 13.44 -4.45
N GLN A 137 -2.47 13.76 -3.25
CA GLN A 137 -2.81 15.01 -2.58
C GLN A 137 -2.22 16.23 -3.30
N THR A 138 -0.97 16.17 -3.70
CA THR A 138 -0.29 17.26 -4.43
C THR A 138 -0.98 17.57 -5.75
N ASP A 139 -1.44 16.54 -6.46
CA ASP A 139 -2.11 16.63 -7.75
C ASP A 139 -3.62 16.93 -7.62
N GLY A 140 -4.14 17.04 -6.38
CA GLY A 140 -5.52 17.41 -6.10
C GLY A 140 -6.54 16.28 -6.21
N TYR A 141 -6.11 15.03 -6.31
CA TYR A 141 -7.01 13.85 -6.32
C TYR A 141 -7.47 13.45 -4.93
N LEU A 142 -6.70 13.79 -3.89
CA LEU A 142 -7.04 13.61 -2.49
C LEU A 142 -6.91 14.93 -1.73
N SER A 143 -7.81 15.16 -0.79
CA SER A 143 -7.80 16.33 0.09
C SER A 143 -8.56 16.01 1.39
N ALA A 144 -8.61 16.97 2.32
CA ALA A 144 -9.48 16.84 3.50
C ALA A 144 -10.97 16.75 3.12
N ASP A 145 -11.34 17.28 1.96
CA ASP A 145 -12.73 17.33 1.47
C ASP A 145 -13.08 16.13 0.59
N THR A 146 -12.09 15.42 0.04
CA THR A 146 -12.23 14.23 -0.82
C THR A 146 -11.19 13.21 -0.43
N ASN A 147 -11.47 12.42 0.62
CA ASN A 147 -10.47 11.61 1.31
C ASN A 147 -10.53 10.09 1.05
N SER A 148 -11.51 9.59 0.29
CA SER A 148 -11.71 8.14 0.20
C SER A 148 -10.78 7.45 -0.77
N VAL A 149 -10.22 6.31 -0.34
CA VAL A 149 -9.40 5.40 -1.15
C VAL A 149 -9.97 3.99 -1.07
N LEU A 150 -10.11 3.33 -2.22
CA LEU A 150 -10.47 1.92 -2.30
C LEU A 150 -9.21 1.07 -2.54
N VAL A 151 -8.96 0.15 -1.65
CA VAL A 151 -7.92 -0.87 -1.75
C VAL A 151 -8.53 -2.19 -2.19
N THR A 152 -8.11 -2.72 -3.33
CA THR A 152 -8.56 -4.03 -3.80
C THR A 152 -7.36 -4.96 -3.97
N VAL A 153 -7.41 -6.14 -3.37
CA VAL A 153 -6.44 -7.23 -3.58
C VAL A 153 -7.12 -8.32 -4.41
N GLU A 154 -6.50 -8.72 -5.52
CA GLU A 154 -7.03 -9.77 -6.37
C GLU A 154 -6.83 -11.14 -5.73
N ALA A 155 -7.91 -11.90 -5.52
CA ALA A 155 -7.89 -13.24 -4.95
C ALA A 155 -7.04 -14.20 -5.83
N GLY A 156 -6.28 -15.09 -5.17
CA GLY A 156 -5.33 -15.96 -5.87
C GLY A 156 -4.00 -15.30 -6.24
N LYS A 157 -3.94 -13.96 -6.31
CA LYS A 157 -2.72 -13.17 -6.48
C LYS A 157 -2.30 -12.43 -5.21
N GLY A 158 -3.11 -12.50 -4.16
CA GLY A 158 -2.89 -11.91 -2.84
C GLY A 158 -3.89 -12.45 -1.83
N ASP A 159 -3.82 -12.01 -0.60
CA ASP A 159 -4.66 -12.47 0.50
C ASP A 159 -5.15 -11.31 1.39
N ALA A 160 -5.97 -11.65 2.39
CA ALA A 160 -6.47 -10.67 3.35
C ALA A 160 -5.36 -9.97 4.13
N ARG A 161 -4.19 -10.60 4.31
CA ARG A 161 -3.05 -9.96 5.00
C ARG A 161 -2.43 -8.85 4.16
N LEU A 162 -2.37 -9.04 2.83
CA LEU A 162 -1.89 -8.00 1.92
C LEU A 162 -2.87 -6.83 1.92
N ARG A 163 -4.19 -7.11 1.83
CA ARG A 163 -5.25 -6.11 1.94
C ARG A 163 -5.13 -5.30 3.23
N ASP A 164 -5.05 -5.97 4.39
CA ASP A 164 -5.01 -5.30 5.69
C ASP A 164 -3.73 -4.44 5.85
N ARG A 165 -2.59 -4.94 5.37
CA ARG A 165 -1.33 -4.18 5.40
C ARG A 165 -1.37 -2.96 4.49
N LEU A 166 -1.95 -3.08 3.30
CA LEU A 166 -2.06 -1.96 2.38
C LEU A 166 -3.08 -0.93 2.87
N ALA A 167 -4.22 -1.39 3.39
CA ALA A 167 -5.22 -0.51 4.00
C ALA A 167 -4.65 0.30 5.18
N ALA A 168 -3.92 -0.36 6.08
CA ALA A 168 -3.25 0.32 7.20
C ALA A 168 -2.15 1.29 6.74
N ALA A 169 -1.43 0.97 5.65
CA ALA A 169 -0.44 1.87 5.07
C ALA A 169 -1.08 3.12 4.47
N VAL A 170 -2.21 2.98 3.76
CA VAL A 170 -2.97 4.10 3.21
C VAL A 170 -3.58 4.95 4.32
N GLU A 171 -4.17 4.33 5.37
CA GLU A 171 -4.70 5.02 6.55
C GLU A 171 -3.62 5.89 7.22
N SER A 172 -2.42 5.33 7.45
CA SER A 172 -1.28 6.06 8.01
C SER A 172 -0.87 7.22 7.10
N ALA A 173 -0.75 6.98 5.80
CA ALA A 173 -0.35 8.00 4.83
C ALA A 173 -1.36 9.17 4.75
N GLN A 174 -2.66 8.88 4.79
CA GLN A 174 -3.71 9.91 4.85
C GLN A 174 -3.57 10.76 6.12
N THR A 175 -3.36 10.11 7.27
CA THR A 175 -3.15 10.80 8.55
C THR A 175 -1.89 11.67 8.52
N ASP A 176 -0.79 11.18 7.99
CA ASP A 176 0.47 11.91 7.85
C ASP A 176 0.36 13.11 6.90
N CYS A 177 -0.53 13.02 5.91
CA CYS A 177 -0.92 14.12 5.02
C CYS A 177 -1.96 15.07 5.63
N GLY A 178 -2.38 14.88 6.87
CA GLY A 178 -3.34 15.73 7.58
C GLY A 178 -4.80 15.54 7.15
N MET A 179 -5.14 14.39 6.58
CA MET A 179 -6.51 14.00 6.22
C MET A 179 -7.08 13.04 7.27
N ASP A 180 -8.39 13.12 7.51
CA ASP A 180 -9.09 12.06 8.21
C ASP A 180 -9.14 10.81 7.30
N PRO A 181 -8.74 9.63 7.79
CA PRO A 181 -8.70 8.45 6.94
C PRO A 181 -10.08 8.00 6.48
N ALA A 182 -10.18 7.58 5.20
CA ALA A 182 -11.37 6.95 4.65
C ALA A 182 -10.93 5.86 3.66
N VAL A 183 -10.81 4.62 4.15
CA VAL A 183 -10.32 3.50 3.34
C VAL A 183 -11.35 2.40 3.26
N LEU A 184 -11.76 2.07 2.04
CA LEU A 184 -12.50 0.85 1.72
C LEU A 184 -11.51 -0.23 1.29
N ALA A 185 -11.59 -1.45 1.82
CA ALA A 185 -10.62 -2.50 1.53
C ALA A 185 -11.27 -3.86 1.30
N GLN A 186 -10.97 -4.51 0.18
CA GLN A 186 -11.54 -5.81 -0.19
C GLN A 186 -10.50 -6.78 -0.75
N VAL A 187 -10.80 -8.08 -0.64
CA VAL A 187 -10.20 -9.13 -1.46
C VAL A 187 -11.25 -9.56 -2.48
N LEU A 188 -10.94 -9.41 -3.75
CA LEU A 188 -11.89 -9.58 -4.84
C LEU A 188 -11.53 -10.80 -5.67
N GLU A 189 -12.47 -11.70 -5.83
CA GLU A 189 -12.43 -12.73 -6.87
C GLU A 189 -13.04 -12.13 -8.15
N VAL A 190 -12.17 -11.89 -9.12
CA VAL A 190 -12.58 -11.29 -10.40
C VAL A 190 -13.10 -12.40 -11.30
N ASP A 191 -14.41 -12.42 -11.50
CA ASP A 191 -15.04 -13.29 -12.50
C ASP A 191 -15.03 -12.65 -13.91
N PRO A 192 -15.22 -13.44 -14.97
CA PRO A 192 -15.19 -12.92 -16.34
C PRO A 192 -16.25 -11.86 -16.64
N GLU A 193 -17.39 -11.89 -15.97
CA GLU A 193 -18.49 -10.89 -16.15
C GLU A 193 -18.06 -9.55 -15.57
N LEU A 194 -17.52 -9.55 -14.36
CA LEU A 194 -17.00 -8.35 -13.72
C LEU A 194 -15.84 -7.74 -14.51
N GLU A 195 -14.94 -8.59 -15.05
CA GLU A 195 -13.81 -8.13 -15.88
C GLU A 195 -14.29 -7.44 -17.16
N VAL A 196 -15.27 -8.02 -17.83
CA VAL A 196 -15.90 -7.43 -19.03
C VAL A 196 -16.58 -6.11 -18.69
N TYR A 197 -17.33 -6.06 -17.60
CA TYR A 197 -17.99 -4.83 -17.16
C TYR A 197 -16.98 -3.74 -16.81
N ALA A 198 -15.99 -4.04 -15.99
CA ALA A 198 -14.93 -3.09 -15.58
C ALA A 198 -14.20 -2.53 -16.81
N SER A 199 -13.82 -3.40 -17.75
CA SER A 199 -13.15 -3.01 -18.99
C SER A 199 -14.02 -2.12 -19.87
N ALA A 200 -15.31 -2.45 -20.04
CA ALA A 200 -16.25 -1.67 -20.82
C ALA A 200 -16.52 -0.29 -20.20
N ALA A 201 -16.59 -0.22 -18.87
CA ALA A 201 -16.78 1.01 -18.10
C ALA A 201 -15.48 1.83 -17.94
N GLY A 202 -14.31 1.27 -18.26
CA GLY A 202 -13.02 1.95 -18.09
C GLY A 202 -12.61 2.17 -16.63
N VAL A 203 -13.06 1.30 -15.73
CA VAL A 203 -12.77 1.37 -14.29
C VAL A 203 -12.01 0.11 -13.83
N SER A 204 -11.43 0.15 -12.63
CA SER A 204 -10.86 -1.04 -12.00
C SER A 204 -11.93 -2.07 -11.64
N ALA A 205 -11.55 -3.35 -11.56
CA ALA A 205 -12.47 -4.39 -11.07
C ALA A 205 -12.95 -4.10 -9.64
N GLY A 206 -12.11 -3.47 -8.81
CA GLY A 206 -12.47 -3.04 -7.46
C GLY A 206 -13.59 -2.00 -7.45
N LYS A 207 -13.46 -0.94 -8.26
CA LYS A 207 -14.49 0.10 -8.42
C LYS A 207 -15.76 -0.48 -9.03
N ALA A 208 -15.64 -1.36 -10.03
CA ALA A 208 -16.76 -2.05 -10.63
C ALA A 208 -17.58 -2.87 -9.60
N MET A 209 -16.89 -3.59 -8.70
CA MET A 209 -17.55 -4.32 -7.61
C MET A 209 -18.22 -3.36 -6.59
N LEU A 210 -17.57 -2.25 -6.24
CA LEU A 210 -18.16 -1.23 -5.36
C LEU A 210 -19.46 -0.68 -5.96
N ILE A 211 -19.43 -0.29 -7.24
CA ILE A 211 -20.61 0.19 -7.99
C ILE A 211 -21.72 -0.85 -7.96
N ARG A 212 -21.40 -2.12 -8.26
CA ARG A 212 -22.38 -3.22 -8.26
C ARG A 212 -23.04 -3.38 -6.88
N GLN A 213 -22.25 -3.36 -5.79
CA GLN A 213 -22.81 -3.49 -4.43
C GLN A 213 -23.72 -2.31 -4.05
N ILE A 214 -23.46 -1.10 -4.57
CA ILE A 214 -24.33 0.06 -4.36
C ILE A 214 -25.60 -0.07 -5.19
N SER A 215 -25.50 -0.29 -6.49
CA SER A 215 -26.66 -0.36 -7.40
C SER A 215 -27.59 -1.55 -7.11
N ASP A 216 -27.07 -2.66 -6.59
CA ASP A 216 -27.88 -3.81 -6.19
C ASP A 216 -28.75 -3.52 -4.96
N GLN A 217 -28.38 -2.56 -4.10
CA GLN A 217 -29.07 -2.26 -2.85
C GLN A 217 -29.86 -0.95 -2.90
N VAL A 218 -29.46 -0.01 -3.76
CA VAL A 218 -30.12 1.30 -3.90
C VAL A 218 -30.80 1.40 -5.27
N GLN A 219 -32.09 1.20 -5.31
CA GLN A 219 -32.87 1.09 -6.57
C GLN A 219 -32.85 2.34 -7.45
N ASP A 220 -32.66 3.51 -6.84
CA ASP A 220 -32.66 4.80 -7.53
C ASP A 220 -31.27 5.15 -8.13
N LEU A 221 -30.26 4.30 -7.94
CA LEU A 221 -28.90 4.52 -8.43
C LEU A 221 -28.53 3.47 -9.48
N SER A 222 -28.35 3.90 -10.72
CA SER A 222 -27.94 3.03 -11.80
C SER A 222 -26.41 2.89 -11.86
N GLY A 223 -25.91 1.70 -12.25
CA GLY A 223 -24.49 1.49 -12.41
C GLY A 223 -23.82 2.45 -13.42
N GLU A 224 -24.55 2.91 -14.44
CA GLU A 224 -24.04 3.85 -15.46
C GLU A 224 -23.75 5.24 -14.86
N GLU A 225 -24.62 5.74 -13.99
CA GLU A 225 -24.44 7.03 -13.31
C GLU A 225 -23.26 6.95 -12.31
N LEU A 226 -23.09 5.81 -11.63
CA LEU A 226 -22.06 5.61 -10.63
C LEU A 226 -20.63 5.48 -11.22
N VAL A 227 -20.49 5.10 -12.49
CA VAL A 227 -19.17 4.87 -13.14
C VAL A 227 -18.31 6.14 -13.14
N SER A 228 -18.92 7.31 -13.40
CA SER A 228 -18.20 8.60 -13.49
C SER A 228 -17.76 9.16 -12.15
N LEU A 229 -18.38 8.72 -11.05
CA LEU A 229 -18.14 9.28 -9.72
C LEU A 229 -16.77 8.86 -9.17
N PRO A 230 -16.08 9.74 -8.41
CA PRO A 230 -14.92 9.40 -7.63
C PRO A 230 -15.27 8.43 -6.49
N ILE A 231 -14.25 7.77 -5.93
CA ILE A 231 -14.45 6.82 -4.82
C ILE A 231 -15.08 7.51 -3.59
N ASN A 232 -14.75 8.79 -3.37
CA ASN A 232 -15.32 9.55 -2.26
C ASN A 232 -16.85 9.62 -2.34
N ASP A 233 -17.38 9.95 -3.49
CA ASP A 233 -18.82 10.10 -3.70
C ASP A 233 -19.54 8.76 -3.64
N LEU A 234 -18.93 7.71 -4.21
CA LEU A 234 -19.46 6.35 -4.06
C LEU A 234 -19.52 5.92 -2.59
N ASN A 235 -18.53 6.30 -1.79
CA ASN A 235 -18.50 6.01 -0.36
C ASN A 235 -19.53 6.82 0.42
N ILE A 236 -19.73 8.11 0.08
CA ILE A 236 -20.81 8.96 0.63
C ILE A 236 -22.19 8.37 0.31
N LEU A 237 -22.43 8.02 -0.96
CA LEU A 237 -23.70 7.41 -1.39
C LEU A 237 -23.98 6.11 -0.67
N ALA A 238 -22.96 5.24 -0.55
CA ALA A 238 -23.11 3.99 0.17
C ALA A 238 -23.42 4.19 1.65
N ALA A 239 -22.69 5.08 2.33
CA ALA A 239 -22.90 5.36 3.74
C ALA A 239 -24.26 6.01 4.00
N SER A 240 -24.67 6.96 3.14
CA SER A 240 -25.92 7.69 3.26
C SER A 240 -27.17 6.83 3.00
N ASN A 241 -27.02 5.73 2.25
CA ASN A 241 -28.10 4.81 1.92
C ASN A 241 -28.00 3.47 2.67
N ASP A 242 -27.20 3.40 3.75
CA ASP A 242 -27.04 2.21 4.60
C ASP A 242 -26.62 0.95 3.82
N VAL A 243 -25.80 1.11 2.76
CA VAL A 243 -25.34 -0.01 1.95
C VAL A 243 -24.46 -0.95 2.79
N ALA A 244 -24.90 -2.20 2.89
CA ALA A 244 -24.18 -3.24 3.59
C ALA A 244 -23.15 -3.89 2.66
N PHE A 245 -21.88 -3.51 2.78
CA PHE A 245 -20.81 -4.10 1.98
C PHE A 245 -20.51 -5.55 2.35
N SER A 246 -20.51 -6.43 1.35
CA SER A 246 -20.11 -7.82 1.52
C SER A 246 -18.63 -7.99 1.19
N GLY A 247 -17.86 -8.54 2.14
CA GLY A 247 -16.43 -8.83 1.93
C GLY A 247 -15.51 -7.60 1.88
N MET A 248 -16.03 -6.42 2.21
CA MET A 248 -15.28 -5.16 2.26
C MET A 248 -15.17 -4.67 3.71
N ALA A 249 -13.98 -4.25 4.10
CA ALA A 249 -13.72 -3.54 5.35
C ALA A 249 -13.73 -2.03 5.09
N SER A 250 -14.23 -1.25 6.07
CA SER A 250 -14.21 0.21 6.02
C SER A 250 -13.44 0.74 7.22
N ILE A 251 -12.57 1.72 6.99
CA ILE A 251 -11.80 2.47 8.00
C ILE A 251 -12.17 3.93 7.83
N GLY A 252 -12.62 4.59 8.90
CA GLY A 252 -13.03 5.98 8.88
C GLY A 252 -14.31 6.25 8.08
N ALA A 253 -14.46 7.48 7.60
CA ALA A 253 -15.64 7.93 6.86
C ALA A 253 -15.27 8.87 5.71
N ALA A 254 -16.03 8.80 4.61
CA ALA A 254 -15.89 9.73 3.50
C ALA A 254 -16.20 11.16 3.96
N SER A 255 -15.37 12.10 3.52
CA SER A 255 -15.59 13.52 3.77
C SER A 255 -16.71 14.06 2.84
N THR A 256 -17.56 14.87 3.41
CA THR A 256 -18.55 15.65 2.66
C THR A 256 -18.14 17.11 2.51
N GLY A 257 -16.85 17.44 2.77
CA GLY A 257 -16.34 18.81 2.77
C GLY A 257 -16.37 19.50 1.42
N ALA A 258 -16.43 18.72 0.33
CA ALA A 258 -16.60 19.24 -1.03
C ALA A 258 -18.01 19.78 -1.31
N TYR A 259 -18.97 19.48 -0.41
CA TYR A 259 -20.38 19.85 -0.56
C TYR A 259 -20.79 20.93 0.42
N ILE A 260 -21.92 21.60 0.14
CA ILE A 260 -22.49 22.61 1.04
C ILE A 260 -22.80 21.97 2.41
N PRO A 261 -22.71 22.76 3.50
CA PRO A 261 -23.06 22.26 4.83
C PRO A 261 -24.51 21.79 4.92
N TYR A 262 -24.73 20.72 5.69
CA TYR A 262 -26.08 20.19 5.97
C TYR A 262 -27.10 21.26 6.38
N ASP A 263 -26.71 22.18 7.29
CA ASP A 263 -27.60 23.22 7.80
C ASP A 263 -28.02 24.21 6.70
N GLU A 264 -27.11 24.51 5.76
CA GLU A 264 -27.41 25.37 4.62
C GLU A 264 -28.39 24.70 3.68
N ALA A 265 -28.12 23.44 3.29
CA ALA A 265 -29.02 22.66 2.44
C ALA A 265 -30.39 22.47 3.09
N LEU A 266 -30.46 22.20 4.40
CA LEU A 266 -31.73 22.07 5.14
C LEU A 266 -32.51 23.35 5.15
N GLN A 267 -31.86 24.50 5.34
CA GLN A 267 -32.53 25.80 5.30
C GLN A 267 -33.20 26.04 3.93
N VAL A 268 -32.46 25.77 2.85
CA VAL A 268 -33.03 25.88 1.47
C VAL A 268 -34.22 24.95 1.27
N ALA A 269 -34.13 23.70 1.74
CA ALA A 269 -35.22 22.73 1.64
C ALA A 269 -36.48 23.20 2.43
N LEU A 270 -36.29 23.71 3.65
CA LEU A 270 -37.36 24.25 4.48
C LEU A 270 -38.07 25.46 3.83
N GLU A 271 -37.28 26.43 3.36
CA GLU A 271 -37.82 27.61 2.67
C GLU A 271 -38.64 27.22 1.43
N ARG A 272 -38.12 26.23 0.69
CA ARG A 272 -38.78 25.75 -0.52
C ARG A 272 -40.11 25.04 -0.23
N CYS A 273 -40.19 24.30 0.90
CA CYS A 273 -41.40 23.63 1.37
C CYS A 273 -42.39 24.59 2.06
N GLY A 274 -41.96 25.83 2.35
CA GLY A 274 -42.75 26.81 3.13
C GLY A 274 -42.84 26.44 4.59
N LEU A 275 -41.82 25.76 5.14
CA LEU A 275 -41.72 25.30 6.52
C LEU A 275 -40.67 26.09 7.27
N THR A 276 -40.82 26.14 8.59
CA THR A 276 -39.76 26.54 9.51
C THR A 276 -39.24 25.30 10.27
N ALA A 277 -38.10 25.40 10.92
CA ALA A 277 -37.55 24.28 11.71
C ALA A 277 -38.54 23.83 12.82
N ASP A 278 -39.34 24.74 13.36
CA ASP A 278 -40.31 24.45 14.41
C ASP A 278 -41.55 23.71 13.87
N ASP A 279 -41.82 23.80 12.58
CA ASP A 279 -42.95 23.09 11.93
C ASP A 279 -42.64 21.63 11.67
N VAL A 280 -41.36 21.26 11.62
CA VAL A 280 -40.91 19.90 11.22
C VAL A 280 -40.99 18.94 12.38
N THR A 281 -41.78 17.89 12.25
CA THR A 281 -41.92 16.81 13.24
C THR A 281 -40.97 15.65 12.95
N GLN A 282 -40.59 15.42 11.68
CA GLN A 282 -39.61 14.42 11.26
C GLN A 282 -38.81 14.97 10.09
N ALA A 283 -37.51 14.72 10.15
CA ALA A 283 -36.59 15.05 9.06
C ALA A 283 -35.55 13.92 8.89
N SER A 284 -35.31 13.57 7.65
CA SER A 284 -34.17 12.73 7.28
C SER A 284 -33.52 13.28 6.01
N MET A 285 -32.22 12.99 5.84
CA MET A 285 -31.46 13.39 4.65
C MET A 285 -30.67 12.19 4.17
N ARG A 286 -30.60 12.03 2.86
CA ARG A 286 -29.66 11.12 2.20
C ARG A 286 -29.03 11.80 1.00
N PHE A 287 -27.79 11.40 0.68
CA PHE A 287 -27.22 11.71 -0.63
C PHE A 287 -27.77 10.76 -1.68
N THR A 288 -28.10 11.30 -2.86
CA THR A 288 -28.54 10.54 -4.04
C THR A 288 -28.07 11.27 -5.31
N LEU A 289 -28.47 10.77 -6.48
CA LEU A 289 -28.17 11.40 -7.76
C LEU A 289 -29.44 11.87 -8.44
N ILE A 290 -29.38 13.03 -9.10
CA ILE A 290 -30.37 13.50 -10.08
C ILE A 290 -29.56 13.91 -11.32
N ASP A 291 -29.87 13.27 -12.45
CA ASP A 291 -29.15 13.52 -13.72
C ASP A 291 -27.61 13.37 -13.64
N GLY A 292 -27.13 12.52 -12.73
CA GLY A 292 -25.70 12.26 -12.50
C GLY A 292 -25.01 13.22 -11.53
N GLU A 293 -25.72 14.23 -11.01
CA GLU A 293 -25.21 15.19 -10.03
C GLU A 293 -25.60 14.80 -8.60
N MET A 294 -24.69 15.04 -7.65
CA MET A 294 -24.92 14.74 -6.23
C MET A 294 -25.92 15.71 -5.63
N VAL A 295 -26.96 15.18 -5.00
CA VAL A 295 -28.00 15.97 -4.32
C VAL A 295 -28.21 15.48 -2.88
N MET A 296 -28.58 16.40 -2.01
CA MET A 296 -29.09 16.12 -0.66
C MET A 296 -30.62 16.05 -0.75
N GLU A 297 -31.15 14.84 -0.62
CA GLU A 297 -32.60 14.61 -0.61
C GLU A 297 -33.12 14.63 0.83
N PHE A 298 -33.92 15.63 1.15
CA PHE A 298 -34.58 15.81 2.45
C PHE A 298 -35.99 15.26 2.40
N ALA A 299 -36.30 14.31 3.28
CA ALA A 299 -37.68 13.92 3.55
C ALA A 299 -38.11 14.60 4.85
N LEU A 300 -39.08 15.53 4.73
CA LEU A 300 -39.57 16.39 5.81
C LEU A 300 -41.05 16.10 6.06
N SER A 301 -41.49 16.18 7.33
CA SER A 301 -42.91 16.05 7.68
C SER A 301 -43.29 17.10 8.71
N ASP A 302 -44.43 17.77 8.50
CA ASP A 302 -45.08 18.69 9.45
C ASP A 302 -46.11 17.99 10.35
N GLY A 303 -46.26 16.65 10.20
CA GLY A 303 -47.25 15.85 10.90
C GLY A 303 -48.58 15.71 10.13
N GLU A 304 -48.86 16.54 9.14
CA GLU A 304 -50.01 16.48 8.25
C GLU A 304 -49.61 16.10 6.83
N ARG A 305 -48.48 16.59 6.37
CA ARG A 305 -47.96 16.40 5.02
C ARG A 305 -46.52 15.90 5.06
N ASN A 306 -46.12 15.21 4.00
CA ASN A 306 -44.78 14.78 3.75
C ASN A 306 -44.23 15.47 2.51
N TYR A 307 -43.02 16.00 2.60
CA TYR A 307 -42.34 16.70 1.53
C TYR A 307 -41.02 15.96 1.23
N VAL A 308 -40.69 15.84 -0.04
CA VAL A 308 -39.35 15.42 -0.48
C VAL A 308 -38.74 16.55 -1.29
N CYS A 309 -37.69 17.14 -0.79
CA CYS A 309 -36.97 18.24 -1.43
C CYS A 309 -35.52 17.81 -1.69
N SER A 310 -35.09 17.82 -2.95
CA SER A 310 -33.72 17.55 -3.35
C SER A 310 -33.00 18.86 -3.65
N VAL A 311 -31.90 19.09 -2.97
CA VAL A 311 -31.06 20.27 -3.08
C VAL A 311 -29.72 19.82 -3.68
N ASP A 312 -29.24 20.50 -4.71
CA ASP A 312 -27.95 20.27 -5.31
C ASP A 312 -26.85 20.45 -4.24
N ALA A 313 -25.97 19.45 -4.14
CA ALA A 313 -25.01 19.40 -3.04
C ALA A 313 -23.86 20.41 -3.18
N GLU A 314 -23.63 20.97 -4.37
CA GLU A 314 -22.56 21.95 -4.61
C GLU A 314 -23.11 23.39 -4.66
N THR A 315 -24.28 23.60 -5.28
CA THR A 315 -24.79 24.92 -5.62
C THR A 315 -25.91 25.41 -4.71
N ALA A 316 -26.47 24.55 -3.87
CA ALA A 316 -27.67 24.82 -3.06
C ALA A 316 -28.95 25.09 -3.90
N GLU A 317 -28.96 24.77 -5.19
CA GLU A 317 -30.17 24.91 -6.01
C GLU A 317 -31.17 23.77 -5.74
N VAL A 318 -32.46 24.08 -5.76
CA VAL A 318 -33.48 23.05 -5.59
C VAL A 318 -33.76 22.36 -6.92
N CYS A 319 -33.38 21.08 -6.99
CA CYS A 319 -33.56 20.23 -8.18
C CYS A 319 -34.95 19.64 -8.29
N ARG A 320 -35.54 19.23 -7.15
CA ARG A 320 -36.84 18.55 -7.10
C ARG A 320 -37.61 18.91 -5.84
N LEU A 321 -38.92 19.04 -5.95
CA LEU A 321 -39.86 19.12 -4.82
C LEU A 321 -41.07 18.29 -5.10
N THR A 322 -41.44 17.43 -4.17
CA THR A 322 -42.72 16.68 -4.16
C THR A 322 -43.34 16.77 -2.77
N GLY A 323 -44.66 16.89 -2.68
CA GLY A 323 -45.39 17.01 -1.42
C GLY A 323 -46.87 17.19 -1.60
#